data_ce8a0f1a788f1943e765dda947849d4d
#
_entry.id   ce8a0f1a788f1943e765dda947849d4d
#
_cell.length_a   1.000
_cell.length_b   1.000
_cell.length_c   1.000
_cell.angle_alpha   90.00
_cell.angle_beta   90.00
_cell.angle_gamma   90.00
#
_symmetry.space_group_name_H-M   'P 1'
#
loop_
_entity.id
_entity.type
_entity.pdbx_description
1 polymer ?
#
loop_
_entity_poly.entity_id
_entity_poly.type
_entity_poly.pdbx_seq_one_letter_code
_entity_poly.pdbx_strand_id
1 'polypeptide(L)'
;LIENLDLDFKVVYAGSEAALITAFRQAEENQEYVLGYFYEPQWFLSEVPLVKVALPEYEEGCDADPATVACDYPEYILDKIASKEFMESGSPAADLVQNFEWTNDDQNLVAKYIAEDGMSGEEAAQQWIDDNPDKVEAWLP
;
A
#
# COMPACT_ATOMS: atom_id res chain seq x y z
N LEU A 1 19.96 -7.68 -5.03
CA LEU A 1 18.88 -8.30 -5.82
C LEU A 1 19.22 -8.29 -7.32
N ILE A 2 19.43 -7.12 -7.96
CA ILE A 2 19.70 -6.99 -9.41
C ILE A 2 20.92 -7.84 -9.81
N GLU A 3 22.05 -7.70 -9.13
CA GLU A 3 23.26 -8.48 -9.38
C GLU A 3 23.06 -9.97 -9.11
N ASN A 4 22.39 -10.31 -8.01
CA ASN A 4 22.21 -11.72 -7.60
C ASN A 4 21.25 -12.50 -8.51
N LEU A 5 20.37 -11.80 -9.23
CA LEU A 5 19.49 -12.36 -10.25
C LEU A 5 20.04 -12.23 -11.68
N ASP A 6 21.28 -11.77 -11.83
CA ASP A 6 21.96 -11.56 -13.14
C ASP A 6 21.12 -10.73 -14.12
N LEU A 7 20.49 -9.66 -13.59
CA LEU A 7 19.64 -8.77 -14.38
C LEU A 7 20.46 -7.63 -14.97
N ASP A 8 20.31 -7.37 -16.27
CA ASP A 8 21.01 -6.29 -16.99
C ASP A 8 20.32 -4.94 -16.77
N PHE A 9 20.27 -4.50 -15.48
CA PHE A 9 19.73 -3.21 -15.08
C PHE A 9 20.74 -2.39 -14.31
N LYS A 10 20.72 -1.08 -14.55
CA LYS A 10 21.45 -0.11 -13.75
C LYS A 10 20.54 0.47 -12.69
N VAL A 11 20.94 0.35 -11.42
CA VAL A 11 20.19 0.98 -10.31
C VAL A 11 20.41 2.48 -10.33
N VAL A 12 19.29 3.24 -10.28
CA VAL A 12 19.27 4.68 -10.12
C VAL A 12 18.42 5.02 -8.90
N TYR A 13 18.99 5.75 -7.96
CA TYR A 13 18.27 6.19 -6.76
C TYR A 13 17.49 7.47 -7.06
N ALA A 14 16.18 7.41 -6.94
CA ALA A 14 15.31 8.57 -7.17
C ALA A 14 15.47 9.66 -6.09
N GLY A 15 15.93 9.27 -4.89
CA GLY A 15 16.20 10.18 -3.78
C GLY A 15 14.99 10.52 -2.92
N SER A 16 13.78 10.35 -3.43
CA SER A 16 12.52 10.51 -2.68
C SER A 16 11.39 9.73 -3.34
N GLU A 17 10.32 9.45 -2.57
CA GLU A 17 9.08 8.88 -3.08
C GLU A 17 8.46 9.76 -4.17
N ALA A 18 8.40 11.09 -3.95
CA ALA A 18 7.85 12.02 -4.93
C ALA A 18 8.60 11.99 -6.27
N ALA A 19 9.93 11.81 -6.25
CA ALA A 19 10.71 11.66 -7.47
C ALA A 19 10.45 10.32 -8.17
N LEU A 20 10.23 9.25 -7.41
CA LEU A 20 9.86 7.94 -7.96
C LEU A 20 8.47 7.98 -8.61
N ILE A 21 7.48 8.57 -7.94
CA ILE A 21 6.13 8.80 -8.50
C ILE A 21 6.21 9.62 -9.80
N THR A 22 7.03 10.68 -9.80
CA THR A 22 7.24 11.50 -11.00
C THR A 22 7.81 10.67 -12.15
N ALA A 23 8.76 9.78 -11.89
CA ALA A 23 9.33 8.91 -12.90
C ALA A 23 8.29 7.94 -13.50
N PHE A 24 7.42 7.36 -12.68
CA PHE A 24 6.33 6.49 -13.15
C PHE A 24 5.29 7.27 -13.99
N ARG A 25 4.88 8.46 -13.55
CA ARG A 25 3.97 9.33 -14.33
C ARG A 25 4.55 9.68 -15.69
N GLN A 26 5.82 10.10 -15.72
CA GLN A 26 6.49 10.45 -17.00
C GLN A 26 6.60 9.25 -17.93
N ALA A 27 6.90 8.06 -17.40
CA ALA A 27 6.96 6.85 -18.20
C ALA A 27 5.58 6.49 -18.79
N GLU A 28 4.50 6.63 -18.01
CA GLU A 28 3.12 6.43 -18.50
C GLU A 28 2.75 7.44 -19.58
N GLU A 29 2.99 8.73 -19.34
CA GLU A 29 2.72 9.80 -20.30
C GLU A 29 3.48 9.62 -21.62
N ASN A 30 4.73 9.20 -21.55
CA ASN A 30 5.60 9.01 -22.71
C ASN A 30 5.45 7.62 -23.37
N GLN A 31 4.68 6.71 -22.78
CA GLN A 31 4.57 5.31 -23.19
C GLN A 31 5.93 4.60 -23.18
N GLU A 32 6.74 4.85 -22.15
CA GLU A 32 8.06 4.28 -21.94
C GLU A 32 8.03 3.22 -20.84
N TYR A 33 8.94 2.26 -20.92
CA TYR A 33 9.09 1.26 -19.87
C TYR A 33 9.95 1.81 -18.73
N VAL A 34 9.45 1.66 -17.50
CA VAL A 34 10.21 1.90 -16.28
C VAL A 34 10.02 0.72 -15.33
N LEU A 35 11.08 0.32 -14.67
CA LEU A 35 11.06 -0.66 -13.58
C LEU A 35 11.55 0.03 -12.32
N GLY A 36 10.79 -0.03 -11.24
CA GLY A 36 11.15 0.60 -9.98
C GLY A 36 10.62 -0.16 -8.78
N TYR A 37 11.21 0.09 -7.61
CA TYR A 37 10.66 -0.35 -6.34
C TYR A 37 9.42 0.47 -6.01
N PHE A 38 8.34 -0.21 -5.64
CA PHE A 38 7.14 0.41 -5.12
C PHE A 38 6.48 -0.50 -4.08
N TYR A 39 5.46 -0.02 -3.39
CA TYR A 39 4.86 -0.78 -2.28
C TYR A 39 3.36 -0.47 -2.14
N GLU A 40 2.65 -1.35 -1.46
CA GLU A 40 1.25 -1.22 -1.07
C GLU A 40 1.12 -1.16 0.46
N PRO A 41 0.11 -0.45 0.97
CA PRO A 41 -0.82 0.43 0.26
C PRO A 41 -0.20 1.80 -0.06
N GLN A 42 -0.49 2.34 -1.25
CA GLN A 42 -0.03 3.64 -1.70
C GLN A 42 -1.04 4.26 -2.69
N TRP A 43 -1.49 5.48 -2.42
CA TRP A 43 -2.53 6.18 -3.19
C TRP A 43 -2.27 6.24 -4.69
N PHE A 44 -1.00 6.34 -5.09
CA PHE A 44 -0.59 6.44 -6.49
C PHE A 44 -1.03 5.23 -7.34
N LEU A 45 -1.18 4.06 -6.72
CA LEU A 45 -1.68 2.84 -7.39
C LEU A 45 -3.14 2.96 -7.85
N SER A 46 -3.91 3.88 -7.25
CA SER A 46 -5.26 4.22 -7.71
C SER A 46 -5.28 5.17 -8.91
N GLU A 47 -4.14 5.76 -9.25
CA GLU A 47 -3.99 6.69 -10.38
C GLU A 47 -3.34 6.02 -11.60
N VAL A 48 -2.21 5.34 -11.37
CA VAL A 48 -1.44 4.69 -12.44
C VAL A 48 -1.37 3.18 -12.18
N PRO A 49 -1.88 2.36 -13.11
CA PRO A 49 -1.90 0.91 -12.95
C PRO A 49 -0.49 0.32 -13.12
N LEU A 50 0.26 0.22 -12.04
CA LEU A 50 1.55 -0.47 -12.04
C LEU A 50 1.35 -1.98 -12.07
N VAL A 51 2.21 -2.69 -12.81
CA VAL A 51 2.20 -4.15 -12.89
C VAL A 51 3.32 -4.71 -12.02
N LYS A 52 2.96 -5.54 -11.04
CA LYS A 52 3.97 -6.23 -10.22
C LYS A 52 4.76 -7.20 -11.09
N VAL A 53 6.09 -7.06 -11.07
CA VAL A 53 7.01 -8.02 -11.67
C VAL A 53 7.28 -9.14 -10.68
N ALA A 54 7.04 -10.39 -11.09
CA ALA A 54 7.30 -11.55 -10.25
C ALA A 54 8.80 -11.76 -10.06
N LEU A 55 9.20 -11.82 -8.80
CA LEU A 55 10.54 -12.23 -8.36
C LEU A 55 10.48 -13.68 -7.86
N PRO A 56 11.63 -14.36 -7.64
CA PRO A 56 11.64 -15.65 -6.97
C PRO A 56 10.93 -15.57 -5.62
N GLU A 57 10.14 -16.58 -5.29
CA GLU A 57 9.29 -16.59 -4.10
C GLU A 57 10.07 -16.30 -2.82
N TYR A 58 9.45 -15.54 -1.91
CA TYR A 58 10.03 -15.25 -0.61
C TYR A 58 10.03 -16.53 0.26
N GLU A 59 11.17 -16.83 0.84
CA GLU A 59 11.33 -17.84 1.88
C GLU A 59 11.93 -17.20 3.13
N GLU A 60 11.54 -17.64 4.31
CA GLU A 60 12.02 -17.05 5.57
C GLU A 60 13.57 -17.02 5.64
N GLY A 61 14.11 -15.81 5.80
CA GLY A 61 15.55 -15.58 5.89
C GLY A 61 16.27 -15.40 4.56
N CYS A 62 15.59 -15.48 3.41
CA CYS A 62 16.21 -15.24 2.10
C CYS A 62 16.72 -13.80 1.90
N ASP A 63 16.22 -12.88 2.70
CA ASP A 63 16.56 -11.46 2.73
C ASP A 63 17.51 -11.06 3.88
N ALA A 64 17.94 -12.04 4.70
CA ALA A 64 18.77 -11.79 5.89
C ALA A 64 20.14 -11.19 5.56
N ASP A 65 20.72 -11.51 4.40
CA ASP A 65 21.99 -10.96 3.93
C ASP A 65 21.77 -10.15 2.63
N PRO A 66 21.89 -8.80 2.70
CA PRO A 66 21.77 -7.95 1.51
C PRO A 66 22.69 -8.30 0.35
N ALA A 67 23.85 -8.96 0.64
CA ALA A 67 24.81 -9.36 -0.40
C ALA A 67 24.33 -10.55 -1.23
N THR A 68 23.42 -11.38 -0.69
CA THR A 68 22.95 -12.61 -1.34
C THR A 68 21.47 -12.61 -1.67
N VAL A 69 20.70 -11.60 -1.24
CA VAL A 69 19.26 -11.54 -1.48
C VAL A 69 18.91 -11.65 -2.96
N ALA A 70 18.04 -12.62 -3.29
CA ALA A 70 17.58 -12.92 -4.65
C ALA A 70 16.09 -13.33 -4.71
N CYS A 71 15.32 -13.07 -3.65
CA CYS A 71 13.91 -13.39 -3.52
C CYS A 71 13.04 -12.12 -3.51
N ASP A 72 11.70 -12.32 -3.60
CA ASP A 72 10.70 -11.26 -3.45
C ASP A 72 10.72 -10.71 -2.00
N TYR A 73 9.93 -9.69 -1.77
CA TYR A 73 9.73 -9.09 -0.46
C TYR A 73 8.73 -9.93 0.35
N PRO A 74 8.84 -9.94 1.69
CA PRO A 74 7.82 -10.54 2.54
C PRO A 74 6.48 -9.81 2.38
N GLU A 75 5.39 -10.50 2.66
CA GLU A 75 4.07 -9.88 2.70
C GLU A 75 4.04 -8.78 3.77
N TYR A 76 3.58 -7.60 3.39
CA TYR A 76 3.45 -6.46 4.27
C TYR A 76 2.03 -6.39 4.83
N ILE A 77 1.86 -6.87 6.06
CA ILE A 77 0.58 -6.93 6.75
C ILE A 77 0.38 -5.69 7.61
N LEU A 78 -0.75 -5.02 7.44
CA LEU A 78 -1.16 -3.89 8.27
C LEU A 78 -2.18 -4.35 9.31
N ASP A 79 -1.85 -4.11 10.59
CA ASP A 79 -2.68 -4.48 11.73
C ASP A 79 -3.38 -3.28 12.36
N LYS A 80 -4.54 -3.53 12.96
CA LYS A 80 -5.20 -2.60 13.87
C LYS A 80 -4.57 -2.73 15.25
N ILE A 81 -4.29 -1.61 15.90
CA ILE A 81 -3.72 -1.57 17.24
C ILE A 81 -4.69 -0.85 18.18
N ALA A 82 -5.08 -1.49 19.27
CA ALA A 82 -5.90 -0.92 20.30
C ALA A 82 -5.42 -1.36 21.70
N SER A 83 -5.74 -0.57 22.74
CA SER A 83 -5.40 -0.97 24.10
C SER A 83 -6.25 -2.17 24.54
N LYS A 84 -5.65 -3.07 25.34
CA LYS A 84 -6.35 -4.22 25.89
C LYS A 84 -7.58 -3.81 26.72
N GLU A 85 -7.44 -2.78 27.56
CA GLU A 85 -8.52 -2.24 28.37
C GLU A 85 -9.73 -1.77 27.53
N PHE A 86 -9.46 -1.10 26.40
CA PHE A 86 -10.52 -0.70 25.48
C PHE A 86 -11.20 -1.91 24.83
N MET A 87 -10.45 -2.90 24.37
CA MET A 87 -11.01 -4.10 23.72
C MET A 87 -11.82 -4.96 24.70
N GLU A 88 -11.46 -4.97 26.00
CA GLU A 88 -12.17 -5.69 27.06
C GLU A 88 -13.31 -4.87 27.71
N SER A 89 -13.53 -3.64 27.29
CA SER A 89 -14.52 -2.72 27.90
C SER A 89 -15.97 -3.13 27.68
N GLY A 90 -16.27 -3.99 26.70
CA GLY A 90 -17.64 -4.29 26.26
C GLY A 90 -18.35 -3.11 25.57
N SER A 91 -17.58 -2.12 25.13
CA SER A 91 -18.11 -0.96 24.41
C SER A 91 -18.44 -1.34 22.95
N PRO A 92 -19.59 -0.88 22.39
CA PRO A 92 -19.88 -1.03 20.97
C PRO A 92 -18.79 -0.47 20.05
N ALA A 93 -18.02 0.52 20.52
CA ALA A 93 -16.88 1.04 19.78
C ALA A 93 -15.72 0.03 19.69
N ALA A 94 -15.54 -0.84 20.69
CA ALA A 94 -14.55 -1.91 20.62
C ALA A 94 -14.96 -2.98 19.60
N ASP A 95 -16.25 -3.32 19.54
CA ASP A 95 -16.80 -4.24 18.53
C ASP A 95 -16.61 -3.67 17.13
N LEU A 96 -16.89 -2.37 16.90
CA LEU A 96 -16.67 -1.70 15.63
C LEU A 96 -15.19 -1.77 15.21
N VAL A 97 -14.24 -1.48 16.11
CA VAL A 97 -12.81 -1.57 15.80
C VAL A 97 -12.39 -3.01 15.49
N GLN A 98 -12.98 -3.98 16.17
CA GLN A 98 -12.72 -5.40 15.90
C GLN A 98 -13.22 -5.82 14.53
N ASN A 99 -14.42 -5.39 14.15
CA ASN A 99 -15.08 -5.74 12.88
C ASN A 99 -14.57 -4.94 11.68
N PHE A 100 -13.94 -3.79 11.92
CA PHE A 100 -13.44 -2.94 10.84
C PHE A 100 -12.46 -3.70 9.96
N GLU A 101 -12.76 -3.75 8.68
CA GLU A 101 -11.91 -4.34 7.63
C GLU A 101 -11.97 -3.48 6.38
N TRP A 102 -10.82 -3.18 5.83
CA TRP A 102 -10.74 -2.64 4.49
C TRP A 102 -9.52 -3.18 3.75
N THR A 103 -9.56 -3.09 2.43
CA THR A 103 -8.51 -3.59 1.56
C THR A 103 -7.45 -2.52 1.28
N ASN A 104 -6.35 -2.90 0.65
CA ASN A 104 -5.38 -1.93 0.12
C ASN A 104 -6.04 -0.96 -0.88
N ASP A 105 -6.99 -1.43 -1.70
CA ASP A 105 -7.71 -0.58 -2.64
C ASP A 105 -8.56 0.48 -1.92
N ASP A 106 -9.25 0.11 -0.84
CA ASP A 106 -10.01 1.06 -0.02
C ASP A 106 -9.09 2.13 0.57
N GLN A 107 -7.95 1.72 1.12
CA GLN A 107 -6.96 2.64 1.68
C GLN A 107 -6.32 3.54 0.62
N ASN A 108 -5.95 2.99 -0.53
CA ASN A 108 -5.38 3.73 -1.64
C ASN A 108 -6.36 4.79 -2.15
N LEU A 109 -7.65 4.45 -2.25
CA LEU A 109 -8.69 5.38 -2.68
C LEU A 109 -8.86 6.56 -1.71
N VAL A 110 -8.97 6.29 -0.40
CA VAL A 110 -9.08 7.36 0.61
C VAL A 110 -7.82 8.23 0.63
N ALA A 111 -6.65 7.62 0.52
CA ALA A 111 -5.38 8.34 0.45
C ALA A 111 -5.28 9.22 -0.81
N LYS A 112 -5.84 8.78 -1.95
CA LYS A 112 -5.93 9.58 -3.19
C LYS A 112 -6.83 10.80 -3.00
N TYR A 113 -8.00 10.67 -2.37
CA TYR A 113 -8.87 11.81 -2.07
C TYR A 113 -8.14 12.91 -1.29
N ILE A 114 -7.25 12.51 -0.37
CA ILE A 114 -6.44 13.47 0.40
C ILE A 114 -5.30 14.06 -0.44
N ALA A 115 -4.55 13.22 -1.13
CA ALA A 115 -3.30 13.62 -1.79
C ALA A 115 -3.52 14.38 -3.11
N GLU A 116 -4.50 13.95 -3.92
CA GLU A 116 -4.76 14.49 -5.26
C GLU A 116 -5.99 15.41 -5.28
N ASP A 117 -7.09 15.01 -4.63
CA ASP A 117 -8.33 15.79 -4.67
C ASP A 117 -8.35 16.90 -3.60
N GLY A 118 -7.34 16.93 -2.71
CA GLY A 118 -7.15 17.96 -1.70
C GLY A 118 -8.17 17.94 -0.56
N MET A 119 -8.86 16.80 -0.35
CA MET A 119 -9.80 16.64 0.74
C MET A 119 -9.07 16.57 2.09
N SER A 120 -9.73 17.03 3.14
CA SER A 120 -9.30 16.71 4.51
C SER A 120 -9.50 15.21 4.78
N GLY A 121 -8.80 14.66 5.77
CA GLY A 121 -8.99 13.25 6.14
C GLY A 121 -10.43 12.92 6.56
N GLU A 122 -11.14 13.89 7.16
CA GLU A 122 -12.54 13.75 7.57
C GLU A 122 -13.49 13.72 6.34
N GLU A 123 -13.28 14.61 5.37
CA GLU A 123 -14.06 14.63 4.13
C GLU A 123 -13.84 13.36 3.30
N ALA A 124 -12.58 12.92 3.17
CA ALA A 124 -12.23 11.70 2.45
C ALA A 124 -12.82 10.44 3.10
N ALA A 125 -12.79 10.35 4.42
CA ALA A 125 -13.41 9.26 5.17
C ALA A 125 -14.94 9.27 5.01
N GLN A 126 -15.59 10.44 5.10
CA GLN A 126 -17.03 10.56 4.91
C GLN A 126 -17.44 10.16 3.49
N GLN A 127 -16.71 10.61 2.48
CA GLN A 127 -16.98 10.22 1.08
C GLN A 127 -16.91 8.70 0.91
N TRP A 128 -15.86 8.07 1.47
CA TRP A 128 -15.72 6.63 1.38
C TRP A 128 -16.85 5.88 2.10
N ILE A 129 -17.28 6.36 3.27
CA ILE A 129 -18.42 5.82 4.04
C ILE A 129 -19.70 5.90 3.22
N ASP A 130 -19.96 7.05 2.59
CA ASP A 130 -21.19 7.28 1.79
C ASP A 130 -21.22 6.37 0.54
N ASP A 131 -20.07 6.07 -0.03
CA ASP A 131 -19.93 5.20 -1.21
C ASP A 131 -19.94 3.70 -0.86
N ASN A 132 -19.73 3.32 0.42
CA ASN A 132 -19.61 1.93 0.86
C ASN A 132 -20.55 1.57 2.05
N PRO A 133 -21.86 1.87 1.98
CA PRO A 133 -22.76 1.68 3.11
C PRO A 133 -22.84 0.22 3.59
N ASP A 134 -22.79 -0.75 2.69
CA ASP A 134 -22.88 -2.18 3.03
C ASP A 134 -21.64 -2.65 3.84
N LYS A 135 -20.44 -2.14 3.50
CA LYS A 135 -19.23 -2.44 4.27
C LYS A 135 -19.30 -1.82 5.67
N VAL A 136 -19.76 -0.56 5.75
CA VAL A 136 -19.90 0.14 7.03
C VAL A 136 -20.94 -0.55 7.92
N GLU A 137 -22.08 -0.98 7.37
CA GLU A 137 -23.09 -1.73 8.12
C GLU A 137 -22.55 -3.04 8.69
N ALA A 138 -21.66 -3.74 7.94
CA ALA A 138 -21.04 -4.97 8.41
C ALA A 138 -20.08 -4.78 9.60
N TRP A 139 -19.57 -3.55 9.83
CA TRP A 139 -18.70 -3.24 10.99
C TRP A 139 -19.49 -2.88 12.24
N LEU A 140 -20.76 -2.50 12.10
CA LEU A 140 -21.60 -2.10 13.24
C LEU A 140 -21.92 -3.32 14.11
N PRO A 141 -21.93 -3.17 15.45
CA PRO A 141 -22.23 -4.24 16.39
C PRO A 141 -23.70 -4.63 16.40
#